data_9d6ec0885477ef9ddf43568dad309355
#
_entry.id   9d6ec0885477ef9ddf43568dad309355
#
_cell.length_a   1.000
_cell.length_b   1.000
_cell.length_c   1.000
_cell.angle_alpha   90.00
_cell.angle_beta   90.00
_cell.angle_gamma   90.00
#
_symmetry.space_group_name_H-M   'P 1'
#
loop_
_entity.id
_entity.type
_entity.pdbx_description
1 polymer ?
#
loop_
_entity_poly.entity_id
_entity_poly.type
_entity_poly.pdbx_seq_one_letter_code
_entity_poly.pdbx_strand_id
1 'polypeptide(L)'
;MVRGRQDPRVSQKYKKARLVVLARDGYTCAYCGQDATTVDHVQSIKSGGDPVSLENMIACCARCNSAKGSRSQGVFLARNS
;
A
#
# COMPACT_ATOMS: atom_id res chain seq x y z
N MET A 1 7.60 -8.27 25.19
CA MET A 1 7.06 -8.00 24.49
C MET A 1 6.61 -8.86 23.64
N VAL A 2 5.69 -8.90 23.27
CA VAL A 2 5.26 -9.78 22.53
C VAL A 2 5.38 -9.51 21.30
N ARG A 3 5.71 -10.19 20.74
CA ARG A 3 5.90 -10.07 19.58
C ARG A 3 5.18 -11.03 18.95
N GLY A 4 4.42 -11.66 19.40
CA GLY A 4 3.76 -12.73 18.83
C GLY A 4 3.11 -12.39 17.61
N ARG A 5 2.68 -11.23 17.35
CA ARG A 5 2.14 -11.02 16.23
C ARG A 5 2.74 -9.98 15.60
N GLN A 6 3.16 -10.07 14.50
CA GLN A 6 3.75 -9.13 13.76
C GLN A 6 2.83 -8.60 12.76
N ASP A 7 2.71 -7.30 12.58
CA ASP A 7 1.97 -6.68 11.49
C ASP A 7 2.68 -7.09 10.22
N PRO A 8 1.99 -7.63 9.22
CA PRO A 8 2.63 -8.01 7.96
C PRO A 8 3.43 -6.88 7.32
N ARG A 9 3.07 -5.65 7.60
CA ARG A 9 3.76 -4.50 7.00
C ARG A 9 5.12 -4.22 7.61
N VAL A 10 5.52 -4.92 8.67
CA VAL A 10 6.86 -4.72 9.21
C VAL A 10 7.74 -5.92 8.96
N SER A 11 7.28 -6.91 8.19
CA SER A 11 8.09 -8.07 7.88
C SER A 11 9.16 -7.72 6.87
N GLN A 12 10.21 -8.52 6.81
CA GLN A 12 11.26 -8.31 5.83
C GLN A 12 10.73 -8.50 4.41
N LYS A 13 9.80 -9.42 4.25
CA LYS A 13 9.22 -9.68 2.95
C LYS A 13 8.45 -8.44 2.47
N TYR A 14 7.72 -7.81 3.35
CA TYR A 14 7.00 -6.61 3.01
C TYR A 14 7.96 -5.48 2.68
N LYS A 15 9.02 -5.32 3.46
CA LYS A 15 9.98 -4.24 3.22
C LYS A 15 10.65 -4.38 1.86
N LYS A 16 10.99 -5.61 1.46
CA LYS A 16 11.57 -5.83 0.16
C LYS A 16 10.56 -5.57 -0.95
N ALA A 17 9.34 -6.05 -0.78
CA ALA A 17 8.29 -5.86 -1.76
C ALA A 17 8.00 -4.37 -1.96
N ARG A 18 8.02 -3.61 -0.87
CA ARG A 18 7.78 -2.18 -0.92
C ARG A 18 8.80 -1.49 -1.81
N LEU A 19 10.07 -1.82 -1.65
CA LEU A 19 11.10 -1.19 -2.46
C LEU A 19 10.97 -1.53 -3.93
N VAL A 20 10.62 -2.77 -4.22
CA VAL A 20 10.41 -3.20 -5.61
C VAL A 20 9.24 -2.43 -6.22
N VAL A 21 8.15 -2.29 -5.48
CA VAL A 21 6.96 -1.60 -5.99
C VAL A 21 7.25 -0.13 -6.21
N LEU A 22 7.95 0.53 -5.28
CA LEU A 22 8.27 1.94 -5.45
C LEU A 22 9.13 2.15 -6.70
N ALA A 23 10.12 1.30 -6.92
CA ALA A 23 10.96 1.40 -8.11
C ALA A 23 10.16 1.11 -9.38
N ARG A 24 9.29 0.07 -9.34
CA ARG A 24 8.48 -0.29 -10.49
C ARG A 24 7.58 0.87 -10.90
N ASP A 25 7.03 1.58 -9.92
CA ASP A 25 6.07 2.65 -10.17
C ASP A 25 6.73 4.02 -10.27
N GLY A 26 8.06 4.07 -10.33
CA GLY A 26 8.79 5.30 -10.53
C GLY A 26 8.64 6.30 -9.41
N TYR A 27 8.41 5.81 -8.19
CA TYR A 27 8.24 6.65 -7.00
C TYR A 27 7.14 7.70 -7.22
N THR A 28 6.10 7.32 -7.96
CA THR A 28 4.98 8.20 -8.26
C THR A 28 3.70 7.62 -7.69
N CYS A 29 2.95 8.43 -6.97
CA CYS A 29 1.69 7.99 -6.37
C CYS A 29 0.68 7.66 -7.45
N ALA A 30 0.09 6.47 -7.36
CA ALA A 30 -0.87 6.01 -8.35
C ALA A 30 -2.18 6.79 -8.28
N TYR A 31 -2.46 7.46 -7.19
CA TYR A 31 -3.72 8.17 -7.03
C TYR A 31 -3.64 9.65 -7.41
N CYS A 32 -2.55 10.33 -7.09
CA CYS A 32 -2.46 11.77 -7.32
C CYS A 32 -1.29 12.21 -8.18
N GLY A 33 -0.38 11.31 -8.49
CA GLY A 33 0.76 11.64 -9.35
C GLY A 33 1.91 12.35 -8.67
N GLN A 34 1.81 12.61 -7.37
CA GLN A 34 2.90 13.24 -6.63
C GLN A 34 3.93 12.18 -6.24
N ASP A 35 5.06 12.63 -5.66
CA ASP A 35 6.08 11.69 -5.23
C ASP A 35 5.53 10.71 -4.22
N ALA A 36 5.89 9.45 -4.34
CA ALA A 36 5.45 8.41 -3.44
C ALA A 36 6.62 7.89 -2.63
N THR A 37 6.43 7.76 -1.32
CA THR A 37 7.44 7.22 -0.44
C THR A 37 6.92 5.99 0.29
N THR A 38 5.68 5.59 0.04
CA THR A 38 5.09 4.43 0.67
C THR A 38 4.31 3.63 -0.36
N VAL A 39 3.72 2.53 0.06
CA VAL A 39 2.90 1.72 -0.84
C VAL A 39 1.55 1.48 -0.21
N ASP A 40 0.58 1.21 -1.04
CA ASP A 40 -0.76 0.90 -0.60
C ASP A 40 -1.18 -0.42 -1.21
N HIS A 41 -2.25 -1.01 -0.69
CA HIS A 41 -2.76 -2.27 -1.19
C HIS A 41 -4.03 -2.01 -2.01
N VAL A 42 -4.08 -2.58 -3.20
CA VAL A 42 -5.23 -2.43 -4.09
C VAL A 42 -6.46 -3.00 -3.41
N GLN A 43 -6.34 -4.22 -2.88
CA GLN A 43 -7.39 -4.78 -2.05
C GLN A 43 -6.85 -4.70 -0.63
N SER A 44 -7.58 -4.07 0.27
CA SER A 44 -7.07 -3.85 1.62
C SER A 44 -6.80 -5.18 2.33
N ILE A 45 -5.87 -5.16 3.26
CA ILE A 45 -5.54 -6.35 4.04
C ILE A 45 -6.77 -6.80 4.81
N LYS A 46 -7.57 -5.86 5.31
CA LYS A 46 -8.78 -6.18 6.03
C LYS A 46 -9.80 -6.89 5.17
N SER A 47 -9.78 -6.65 3.86
CA SER A 47 -10.71 -7.28 2.94
C SER A 47 -10.12 -8.54 2.32
N GLY A 48 -9.03 -9.05 2.87
CA GLY A 48 -8.43 -10.28 2.38
C GLY A 48 -7.33 -10.10 1.37
N GLY A 49 -6.87 -8.89 1.13
CA GLY A 49 -5.78 -8.66 0.19
C GLY A 49 -4.47 -9.20 0.72
N ASP A 50 -3.63 -9.71 -0.16
CA ASP A 50 -2.34 -10.27 0.21
C ASP A 50 -1.41 -9.10 0.56
N PRO A 51 -0.86 -9.04 1.77
CA PRO A 51 -0.04 -7.91 2.19
C PRO A 51 1.32 -7.82 1.50
N VAL A 52 1.80 -8.88 0.88
CA VAL A 52 3.13 -8.87 0.27
C VAL A 52 3.15 -9.23 -1.21
N SER A 53 1.99 -9.37 -1.82
CA SER A 53 1.93 -9.66 -3.25
C SER A 53 2.21 -8.38 -4.03
N LEU A 54 3.18 -8.40 -4.92
CA LEU A 54 3.51 -7.24 -5.73
C LEU A 54 2.33 -6.78 -6.58
N GLU A 55 1.49 -7.72 -6.96
CA GLU A 55 0.33 -7.40 -7.77
C GLU A 55 -0.75 -6.68 -6.98
N ASN A 56 -0.70 -6.76 -5.67
CA ASN A 56 -1.67 -6.10 -4.82
C ASN A 56 -1.10 -4.83 -4.20
N MET A 57 0.05 -4.36 -4.66
CA MET A 57 0.69 -3.19 -4.08
C MET A 57 0.94 -2.13 -5.14
N ILE A 58 0.76 -0.88 -4.78
CA ILE A 58 1.05 0.24 -5.67
C ILE A 58 1.71 1.34 -4.86
N ALA A 59 2.52 2.15 -5.53
CA ALA A 59 3.18 3.27 -4.89
C ALA A 59 2.13 4.33 -4.52
N CYS A 60 2.29 4.93 -3.36
CA CYS A 60 1.31 5.87 -2.85
C CYS A 60 2.00 6.92 -1.99
N CYS A 61 1.55 8.16 -2.06
CA CYS A 61 2.08 9.18 -1.18
C CYS A 61 1.41 9.08 0.19
N ALA A 62 2.04 9.65 1.21
CA ALA A 62 1.51 9.56 2.57
C ALA A 62 0.12 10.17 2.68
N ARG A 63 -0.11 11.26 1.95
CA ARG A 63 -1.39 11.93 2.02
C ARG A 63 -2.53 11.05 1.50
N CYS A 64 -2.35 10.44 0.32
CA CYS A 64 -3.37 9.57 -0.24
C CYS A 64 -3.53 8.31 0.60
N ASN A 65 -2.42 7.79 1.14
CA ASN A 65 -2.48 6.62 1.98
C ASN A 65 -3.32 6.89 3.23
N SER A 66 -3.11 8.04 3.87
CA SER A 66 -3.90 8.42 5.03
C SER A 66 -5.38 8.63 4.67
N ALA A 67 -5.64 9.27 3.55
CA ALA A 67 -7.00 9.54 3.12
C ALA A 67 -7.76 8.25 2.82
N LYS A 68 -7.05 7.27 2.21
CA LYS A 68 -7.69 6.03 1.87
C LYS A 68 -7.89 5.14 3.10
N GLY A 69 -6.98 5.19 4.05
CA GLY A 69 -7.06 4.37 5.25
C GLY A 69 -7.00 2.90 4.89
N SER A 70 -7.92 2.10 5.40
CA SER A 70 -7.92 0.67 5.14
C SER A 70 -8.91 0.28 4.04
N ARG A 71 -9.45 1.25 3.30
CA ARG A 71 -10.39 0.93 2.24
C ARG A 71 -9.65 0.37 1.04
N SER A 72 -10.33 -0.46 0.29
CA SER A 72 -9.77 -0.96 -0.97
C SER A 72 -9.79 0.14 -2.01
N GLN A 73 -8.93 0.01 -3.03
CA GLN A 73 -8.80 1.02 -4.06
C GLN A 73 -10.11 1.40 -4.72
N GLY A 74 -10.93 0.40 -5.04
CA GLY A 74 -12.19 0.68 -5.71
C GLY A 74 -13.11 1.56 -4.87
N VAL A 75 -13.16 1.30 -3.57
CA VAL A 75 -14.01 2.08 -2.67
C VAL A 75 -13.48 3.51 -2.56
N PHE A 76 -12.15 3.65 -2.42
CA PHE A 76 -11.53 4.95 -2.29
C PHE A 76 -11.76 5.80 -3.55
N LEU A 77 -11.53 5.21 -4.71
CA LEU A 77 -11.69 5.95 -5.97
C LEU A 77 -13.14 6.34 -6.21
N ALA A 78 -14.06 5.45 -5.86
CA ALA A 78 -15.47 5.75 -6.04
C ALA A 78 -15.91 6.94 -5.19
N ARG A 79 -15.34 7.06 -3.99
CA ARG A 79 -15.71 8.15 -3.10
C ARG A 79 -15.09 9.47 -3.52
N ASN A 80 -14.01 9.43 -4.25
CA ASN A 80 -13.28 10.64 -4.62
C ASN A 80 -13.40 11.01 -6.10
N SER A 81 -14.22 10.33 -6.81
CA SER A 81 -14.37 10.66 -8.25
C SER A 81 -15.57 11.54 -8.53
#